data_c8cda2362ee590ef73a2ab47c57e74d5
#
_entry.id   c8cda2362ee590ef73a2ab47c57e74d5
#
_cell.length_a   1.000
_cell.length_b   1.000
_cell.length_c   1.000
_cell.angle_alpha   90.00
_cell.angle_beta   90.00
_cell.angle_gamma   90.00
#
_symmetry.space_group_name_H-M   'P 1'
#
loop_
_entity.id
_entity.type
_entity.pdbx_description
1 polymer ?
#
loop_
_entity_poly.entity_id
_entity_poly.type
_entity_poly.pdbx_seq_one_letter_code
_entity_poly.pdbx_strand_id
1 'polypeptide(L)'
;ALPILPQGMFLLTFLVVNMADTKRKLENDIFAAAGIAQKYNCRLTRLDYQQEAGLLSSVPIGKNLIPIQRGLTTSSTAIFIPFITQELFQTGQALYYGLNALSNNMILCDRKQLKNPNGLILGTPGSGKSFAAKREMTNAFLITDDDIIICDPEAEYFSLVQRLNGQVIRLSPTGRGIDGKPQYVNPMDINLNYSEDDNPLALKSDFILSLCELVIGGKEGLQPVDKTVIDRAVRNVYRPFLADPDPAKMPILGDLYDELLRQPEPEAARIAAALELYVSGSLNVFNHRTNVELSNRLVCFDIKQLGKQLKKLG
;
A
#
# COMPACT_ATOMS: atom_id res chain seq x y z
N ALA A 1 28.71 -22.76 -28.19
CA ALA A 1 29.73 -21.71 -28.31
C ALA A 1 29.02 -20.37 -28.25
N LEU A 2 29.32 -19.55 -27.25
CA LEU A 2 28.85 -18.16 -27.18
C LEU A 2 29.47 -17.39 -28.36
N PRO A 3 28.71 -16.54 -29.06
CA PRO A 3 29.25 -15.74 -30.14
C PRO A 3 30.37 -14.84 -29.60
N ILE A 4 31.53 -14.88 -30.24
CA ILE A 4 32.65 -13.98 -29.94
C ILE A 4 32.18 -12.59 -30.39
N LEU A 5 31.69 -11.77 -29.46
CA LEU A 5 31.40 -10.38 -29.73
C LEU A 5 32.70 -9.64 -30.11
N PRO A 6 32.73 -8.81 -31.16
CA PRO A 6 33.89 -8.03 -31.52
C PRO A 6 34.34 -7.16 -30.34
N GLN A 7 35.62 -7.33 -29.93
CA GLN A 7 36.20 -6.57 -28.82
C GLN A 7 36.69 -5.22 -29.35
N GLY A 8 36.05 -4.15 -28.95
CA GLY A 8 36.52 -2.78 -29.15
C GLY A 8 37.62 -2.42 -28.14
N MET A 9 38.47 -1.44 -28.50
CA MET A 9 39.40 -0.80 -27.56
C MET A 9 38.91 0.58 -27.16
N PHE A 10 38.98 0.86 -25.89
CA PHE A 10 38.59 2.14 -25.27
C PHE A 10 39.77 2.72 -24.52
N LEU A 11 39.86 4.06 -24.51
CA LEU A 11 40.85 4.78 -23.70
C LEU A 11 40.12 5.33 -22.46
N LEU A 12 40.52 4.86 -21.29
CA LEU A 12 39.94 5.28 -20.00
C LEU A 12 40.88 6.27 -19.29
N THR A 13 40.34 7.38 -18.83
CA THR A 13 40.94 8.26 -17.81
C THR A 13 40.07 8.18 -16.55
N PHE A 14 40.67 7.81 -15.44
CA PHE A 14 40.01 7.79 -14.13
C PHE A 14 40.48 8.98 -13.30
N LEU A 15 39.59 9.85 -12.91
CA LEU A 15 39.88 11.05 -12.12
C LEU A 15 39.25 10.94 -10.72
N VAL A 16 40.01 11.30 -9.70
CA VAL A 16 39.52 11.45 -8.32
C VAL A 16 39.62 12.92 -7.96
N VAL A 17 38.48 13.53 -7.65
CA VAL A 17 38.39 14.93 -7.23
C VAL A 17 38.22 14.97 -5.71
N ASN A 18 39.20 15.54 -5.01
CA ASN A 18 39.09 15.77 -3.56
C ASN A 18 38.73 17.23 -3.31
N MET A 19 37.79 17.48 -2.43
CA MET A 19 37.34 18.80 -2.02
C MET A 19 37.32 18.88 -0.49
N ALA A 20 37.79 19.99 0.08
CA ALA A 20 37.77 20.22 1.52
C ALA A 20 37.75 21.71 1.85
N ASP A 21 37.21 22.05 3.00
CA ASP A 21 37.11 23.44 3.47
C ASP A 21 38.45 24.07 3.89
N THR A 22 39.45 23.23 4.18
CA THR A 22 40.78 23.66 4.57
C THR A 22 41.87 22.93 3.80
N LYS A 23 42.99 23.65 3.54
CA LYS A 23 44.15 23.03 2.83
C LYS A 23 44.68 21.81 3.56
N ARG A 24 44.76 21.84 4.88
CA ARG A 24 45.24 20.72 5.70
C ARG A 24 44.33 19.47 5.54
N LYS A 25 43.03 19.66 5.53
CA LYS A 25 42.08 18.58 5.33
C LYS A 25 42.21 17.99 3.90
N LEU A 26 42.32 18.89 2.91
CA LEU A 26 42.50 18.46 1.51
C LEU A 26 43.78 17.60 1.33
N GLU A 27 44.91 18.00 1.94
CA GLU A 27 46.17 17.24 1.87
C GLU A 27 46.02 15.87 2.55
N ASN A 28 45.33 15.79 3.69
CA ASN A 28 45.03 14.53 4.37
C ASN A 28 44.16 13.61 3.51
N ASP A 29 43.11 14.15 2.88
CA ASP A 29 42.19 13.38 2.03
C ASP A 29 42.90 12.87 0.78
N ILE A 30 43.77 13.66 0.17
CA ILE A 30 44.64 13.23 -0.97
C ILE A 30 45.58 12.09 -0.55
N PHE A 31 46.19 12.20 0.63
CA PHE A 31 47.08 11.19 1.16
C PHE A 31 46.30 9.88 1.47
N ALA A 32 45.14 9.99 2.07
CA ALA A 32 44.28 8.84 2.32
C ALA A 32 43.84 8.14 1.03
N ALA A 33 43.39 8.92 0.03
CA ALA A 33 43.03 8.38 -1.29
C ALA A 33 44.19 7.66 -1.98
N ALA A 34 45.39 8.24 -1.93
CA ALA A 34 46.59 7.60 -2.48
C ALA A 34 46.96 6.30 -1.75
N GLY A 35 46.81 6.26 -0.42
CA GLY A 35 47.01 5.07 0.40
C GLY A 35 46.03 3.93 0.07
N ILE A 36 44.76 4.28 -0.13
CA ILE A 36 43.74 3.31 -0.55
C ILE A 36 44.05 2.75 -1.94
N ALA A 37 44.40 3.60 -2.91
CA ALA A 37 44.77 3.17 -4.26
C ALA A 37 45.98 2.21 -4.24
N GLN A 38 46.99 2.52 -3.45
CA GLN A 38 48.18 1.69 -3.30
C GLN A 38 47.87 0.29 -2.74
N LYS A 39 46.93 0.21 -1.79
CA LYS A 39 46.44 -1.07 -1.24
C LYS A 39 45.89 -1.99 -2.33
N TYR A 40 45.35 -1.45 -3.40
CA TYR A 40 44.78 -2.18 -4.54
C TYR A 40 45.72 -2.16 -5.75
N ASN A 41 47.02 -1.96 -5.58
CA ASN A 41 48.02 -1.90 -6.64
C ASN A 41 47.73 -0.82 -7.72
N CYS A 42 47.03 0.23 -7.35
CA CYS A 42 46.76 1.38 -8.20
C CYS A 42 47.60 2.56 -7.76
N ARG A 43 48.05 3.37 -8.73
CA ARG A 43 48.79 4.62 -8.45
C ARG A 43 47.94 5.80 -8.87
N LEU A 44 47.61 6.69 -7.93
CA LEU A 44 47.08 7.99 -8.23
C LEU A 44 48.22 8.99 -8.44
N THR A 45 48.15 9.73 -9.53
CA THR A 45 49.13 10.77 -9.87
C THR A 45 48.47 12.11 -9.71
N ARG A 46 49.05 13.00 -8.91
CA ARG A 46 48.58 14.37 -8.76
C ARG A 46 48.77 15.13 -10.08
N LEU A 47 47.75 15.91 -10.47
CA LEU A 47 47.76 16.73 -11.68
C LEU A 47 48.41 18.09 -11.41
N ASP A 48 49.70 18.11 -11.06
CA ASP A 48 50.44 19.36 -10.84
C ASP A 48 50.61 20.10 -12.17
N TYR A 49 50.34 21.41 -12.17
CA TYR A 49 50.34 22.30 -13.35
C TYR A 49 49.35 21.89 -14.48
N GLN A 50 48.41 21.02 -14.20
CA GLN A 50 47.35 20.60 -15.11
C GLN A 50 45.93 20.82 -14.49
N GLN A 51 45.80 21.80 -13.60
CA GLN A 51 44.59 22.04 -12.84
C GLN A 51 43.42 22.39 -13.74
N GLU A 52 43.62 23.24 -14.76
CA GLU A 52 42.59 23.62 -15.72
C GLU A 52 42.11 22.39 -16.53
N ALA A 53 43.07 21.63 -17.09
CA ALA A 53 42.76 20.40 -17.83
C ALA A 53 42.05 19.36 -16.96
N GLY A 54 42.44 19.22 -15.69
CA GLY A 54 41.79 18.36 -14.69
C GLY A 54 40.36 18.78 -14.40
N LEU A 55 40.13 20.08 -14.14
CA LEU A 55 38.82 20.61 -13.90
C LEU A 55 37.88 20.42 -15.10
N LEU A 56 38.33 20.82 -16.30
CA LEU A 56 37.52 20.68 -17.52
C LEU A 56 37.20 19.21 -17.87
N SER A 57 38.11 18.28 -17.54
CA SER A 57 37.89 16.84 -17.76
C SER A 57 37.00 16.21 -16.68
N SER A 58 36.87 16.82 -15.49
CA SER A 58 36.03 16.33 -14.41
C SER A 58 34.55 16.76 -14.56
N VAL A 59 34.27 17.78 -15.33
CA VAL A 59 32.89 18.27 -15.58
C VAL A 59 32.29 17.56 -16.80
N PRO A 60 30.97 17.31 -16.83
CA PRO A 60 30.32 16.54 -17.91
C PRO A 60 30.16 17.33 -19.22
N ILE A 61 31.23 17.95 -19.72
CA ILE A 61 31.26 18.72 -20.98
C ILE A 61 31.68 17.90 -22.19
N GLY A 62 31.90 16.58 -22.00
CA GLY A 62 32.26 15.66 -23.08
C GLY A 62 33.70 15.80 -23.62
N LYS A 63 34.62 16.47 -22.89
CA LYS A 63 36.01 16.63 -23.28
C LYS A 63 36.94 16.03 -22.24
N ASN A 64 37.89 15.21 -22.66
CA ASN A 64 39.00 14.76 -21.84
C ASN A 64 40.32 15.41 -22.33
N LEU A 65 40.87 16.28 -21.49
CA LEU A 65 42.11 17.02 -21.78
C LEU A 65 43.33 16.39 -21.07
N ILE A 66 43.13 15.30 -20.33
CA ILE A 66 44.19 14.62 -19.59
C ILE A 66 44.85 13.60 -20.48
N PRO A 67 46.19 13.66 -20.69
CA PRO A 67 46.92 12.73 -21.54
C PRO A 67 47.13 11.33 -20.90
N ILE A 68 46.85 11.20 -19.59
CA ILE A 68 47.01 9.93 -18.87
C ILE A 68 45.77 9.06 -19.18
N GLN A 69 45.96 8.10 -20.06
CA GLN A 69 44.92 7.19 -20.55
C GLN A 69 45.37 5.74 -20.47
N ARG A 70 44.43 4.84 -20.18
CA ARG A 70 44.67 3.40 -20.21
C ARG A 70 43.76 2.73 -21.23
N GLY A 71 44.38 1.90 -22.12
CA GLY A 71 43.62 1.09 -23.06
C GLY A 71 42.90 -0.06 -22.34
N LEU A 72 41.62 -0.18 -22.58
CA LEU A 72 40.79 -1.27 -22.08
C LEU A 72 40.01 -1.91 -23.21
N THR A 73 39.80 -3.22 -23.12
CA THR A 73 38.92 -3.97 -24.04
C THR A 73 37.45 -3.76 -23.63
N THR A 74 36.51 -4.10 -24.51
CA THR A 74 35.07 -4.05 -24.21
C THR A 74 34.73 -4.78 -22.92
N SER A 75 35.25 -5.97 -22.70
CA SER A 75 34.99 -6.76 -21.49
C SER A 75 35.55 -6.09 -20.23
N SER A 76 36.72 -5.46 -20.30
CA SER A 76 37.30 -4.72 -19.18
C SER A 76 36.54 -3.41 -18.92
N THR A 77 36.05 -2.74 -19.96
CA THR A 77 35.26 -1.50 -19.85
C THR A 77 33.87 -1.77 -19.26
N ALA A 78 33.28 -2.93 -19.54
CA ALA A 78 31.98 -3.33 -19.01
C ALA A 78 31.95 -3.40 -17.47
N ILE A 79 33.10 -3.59 -16.81
CA ILE A 79 33.24 -3.57 -15.35
C ILE A 79 32.87 -2.17 -14.75
N PHE A 80 33.11 -1.10 -15.54
CA PHE A 80 32.79 0.27 -15.11
C PHE A 80 31.35 0.68 -15.37
N ILE A 81 30.52 -0.21 -15.96
CA ILE A 81 29.06 0.05 -15.99
C ILE A 81 28.61 0.09 -14.54
N PRO A 82 28.11 1.25 -14.05
CA PRO A 82 27.62 1.33 -12.70
C PRO A 82 26.35 0.48 -12.62
N PHE A 83 26.45 -0.76 -12.18
CA PHE A 83 25.32 -1.49 -11.68
C PHE A 83 24.90 -0.76 -10.41
N ILE A 84 24.05 0.27 -10.56
CA ILE A 84 23.52 1.01 -9.42
C ILE A 84 22.56 0.07 -8.75
N THR A 85 22.95 -0.46 -7.61
CA THR A 85 22.04 -1.08 -6.69
C THR A 85 21.17 0.05 -6.14
N GLN A 86 19.88 0.04 -6.47
CA GLN A 86 18.99 1.00 -5.91
C GLN A 86 18.89 0.75 -4.40
N GLU A 87 19.36 1.68 -3.62
CA GLU A 87 19.29 1.65 -2.17
C GLU A 87 17.99 2.32 -1.74
N LEU A 88 17.26 1.69 -0.83
CA LEU A 88 16.07 2.25 -0.21
C LEU A 88 16.33 2.36 1.29
N PHE A 89 16.72 3.54 1.72
CA PHE A 89 17.02 3.84 3.10
C PHE A 89 16.39 5.17 3.49
N GLN A 90 15.28 5.09 4.19
CA GLN A 90 14.57 6.25 4.72
C GLN A 90 14.72 6.29 6.25
N THR A 91 14.56 7.47 6.83
CA THR A 91 14.63 7.69 8.28
C THR A 91 13.24 8.03 8.84
N GLY A 92 13.11 8.12 10.16
CA GLY A 92 11.84 8.41 10.82
C GLY A 92 11.04 7.13 11.10
N GLN A 93 9.77 7.08 10.70
CA GLN A 93 8.87 5.94 10.91
C GLN A 93 9.04 4.83 9.86
N ALA A 94 10.24 4.70 9.29
CA ALA A 94 10.52 3.70 8.27
C ALA A 94 10.53 2.28 8.84
N LEU A 95 9.86 1.36 8.16
CA LEU A 95 9.80 -0.05 8.51
C LEU A 95 10.98 -0.80 7.89
N TYR A 96 11.49 -1.80 8.61
CA TYR A 96 12.55 -2.66 8.12
C TYR A 96 12.00 -3.78 7.25
N TYR A 97 12.42 -3.86 5.99
CA TYR A 97 11.97 -4.88 5.04
C TYR A 97 12.97 -6.02 4.84
N GLY A 98 14.25 -5.80 5.05
CA GLY A 98 15.28 -6.81 4.88
C GLY A 98 16.65 -6.21 4.56
N LEU A 99 17.53 -7.05 4.00
CA LEU A 99 18.80 -6.63 3.47
C LEU A 99 18.77 -6.67 1.94
N ASN A 100 19.43 -5.70 1.32
CA ASN A 100 19.63 -5.69 -0.11
C ASN A 100 20.54 -6.88 -0.51
N ALA A 101 20.11 -7.68 -1.47
CA ALA A 101 20.81 -8.92 -1.85
C ALA A 101 22.20 -8.68 -2.43
N LEU A 102 22.48 -7.49 -2.98
CA LEU A 102 23.76 -7.14 -3.61
C LEU A 102 24.68 -6.37 -2.67
N SER A 103 24.16 -5.30 -2.03
CA SER A 103 24.97 -4.43 -1.15
C SER A 103 25.00 -4.88 0.30
N ASN A 104 24.08 -5.76 0.71
CA ASN A 104 23.88 -6.17 2.09
C ASN A 104 23.48 -5.03 3.05
N ASN A 105 23.08 -3.88 2.50
CA ASN A 105 22.57 -2.75 3.26
C ASN A 105 21.12 -2.98 3.70
N MET A 106 20.72 -2.38 4.81
CA MET A 106 19.34 -2.46 5.29
C MET A 106 18.39 -1.73 4.36
N ILE A 107 17.24 -2.35 4.09
CA ILE A 107 16.12 -1.74 3.38
C ILE A 107 15.16 -1.20 4.44
N LEU A 108 15.09 0.13 4.54
CA LEU A 108 14.17 0.86 5.42
C LEU A 108 13.27 1.75 4.55
N CYS A 109 11.96 1.58 4.71
CA CYS A 109 10.99 2.32 3.91
C CYS A 109 9.81 2.79 4.75
N ASP A 110 9.48 4.06 4.67
CA ASP A 110 8.20 4.61 5.07
C ASP A 110 7.30 4.69 3.84
N ARG A 111 6.35 3.76 3.73
CA ARG A 111 5.47 3.65 2.55
C ARG A 111 4.60 4.89 2.36
N LYS A 112 4.29 5.63 3.42
CA LYS A 112 3.50 6.88 3.34
C LYS A 112 4.22 7.99 2.58
N GLN A 113 5.56 7.94 2.51
CA GLN A 113 6.38 8.88 1.74
C GLN A 113 6.51 8.50 0.25
N LEU A 114 6.03 7.33 -0.14
CA LEU A 114 6.02 6.91 -1.55
C LEU A 114 4.87 7.59 -2.31
N LYS A 115 5.05 7.79 -3.62
CA LYS A 115 3.97 8.29 -4.50
C LYS A 115 2.74 7.38 -4.47
N ASN A 116 2.93 6.09 -4.28
CA ASN A 116 1.88 5.09 -4.13
C ASN A 116 2.26 4.18 -2.95
N PRO A 117 1.53 4.23 -1.83
CA PRO A 117 1.83 3.41 -0.66
C PRO A 117 1.34 1.97 -0.79
N ASN A 118 0.59 1.63 -1.85
CA ASN A 118 0.08 0.27 -2.05
C ASN A 118 1.22 -0.74 -2.23
N GLY A 119 1.04 -1.92 -1.65
CA GLY A 119 2.00 -3.02 -1.73
C GLY A 119 1.33 -4.32 -2.15
N LEU A 120 2.10 -5.20 -2.78
CA LEU A 120 1.66 -6.53 -3.19
C LEU A 120 2.68 -7.57 -2.75
N ILE A 121 2.23 -8.57 -1.99
CA ILE A 121 3.07 -9.68 -1.53
C ILE A 121 2.71 -10.92 -2.34
N LEU A 122 3.60 -11.34 -3.24
CA LEU A 122 3.42 -12.50 -4.12
C LEU A 122 4.37 -13.63 -3.73
N GLY A 123 3.90 -14.85 -3.92
CA GLY A 123 4.72 -16.06 -3.70
C GLY A 123 3.87 -17.33 -3.82
N THR A 124 4.53 -18.44 -4.00
CA THR A 124 3.91 -19.77 -3.99
C THR A 124 3.39 -20.14 -2.59
N PRO A 125 2.47 -21.09 -2.44
CA PRO A 125 2.10 -21.62 -1.14
C PRO A 125 3.33 -22.06 -0.33
N GLY A 126 3.38 -21.73 0.96
CA GLY A 126 4.51 -22.04 1.82
C GLY A 126 5.73 -21.10 1.72
N SER A 127 5.75 -20.12 0.82
CA SER A 127 6.88 -19.18 0.64
C SER A 127 7.02 -18.11 1.73
N GLY A 128 6.13 -18.07 2.73
CA GLY A 128 6.20 -17.11 3.84
C GLY A 128 5.45 -15.80 3.60
N LYS A 129 4.52 -15.71 2.64
CA LYS A 129 3.70 -14.50 2.38
C LYS A 129 3.00 -13.98 3.64
N SER A 130 2.24 -14.85 4.32
CA SER A 130 1.50 -14.49 5.53
C SER A 130 2.45 -14.10 6.67
N PHE A 131 3.64 -14.70 6.74
CA PHE A 131 4.67 -14.31 7.70
C PHE A 131 5.21 -12.91 7.42
N ALA A 132 5.51 -12.60 6.15
CA ALA A 132 5.97 -11.26 5.75
C ALA A 132 4.91 -10.19 6.07
N ALA A 133 3.63 -10.45 5.77
CA ALA A 133 2.52 -9.55 6.10
C ALA A 133 2.39 -9.37 7.62
N LYS A 134 2.42 -10.45 8.41
CA LYS A 134 2.36 -10.38 9.88
C LYS A 134 3.51 -9.57 10.46
N ARG A 135 4.72 -9.73 9.93
CA ARG A 135 5.89 -8.95 10.34
C ARG A 135 5.73 -7.48 10.05
N GLU A 136 5.24 -7.12 8.86
CA GLU A 136 5.00 -5.72 8.48
C GLU A 136 3.94 -5.09 9.38
N MET A 137 2.80 -5.76 9.61
CA MET A 137 1.74 -5.29 10.51
C MET A 137 2.25 -5.11 11.94
N THR A 138 3.04 -6.05 12.46
CA THR A 138 3.63 -5.94 13.79
C THR A 138 4.56 -4.75 13.88
N ASN A 139 5.42 -4.54 12.90
CA ASN A 139 6.34 -3.41 12.88
C ASN A 139 5.58 -2.08 12.77
N ALA A 140 4.57 -1.99 11.92
CA ALA A 140 3.72 -0.80 11.80
C ALA A 140 3.02 -0.49 13.13
N PHE A 141 2.45 -1.50 13.79
CA PHE A 141 1.77 -1.34 15.08
C PHE A 141 2.71 -0.83 16.19
N LEU A 142 3.96 -1.29 16.20
CA LEU A 142 4.94 -0.95 17.24
C LEU A 142 5.68 0.37 16.98
N ILE A 143 5.85 0.77 15.73
CA ILE A 143 6.70 1.92 15.34
C ILE A 143 5.85 3.16 15.02
N THR A 144 4.62 2.96 14.55
CA THR A 144 3.73 4.07 14.15
C THR A 144 2.50 4.12 15.04
N ASP A 145 1.75 5.22 14.95
CA ASP A 145 0.43 5.37 15.59
C ASP A 145 -0.72 5.08 14.61
N ASP A 146 -0.44 4.44 13.49
CA ASP A 146 -1.42 4.15 12.45
C ASP A 146 -2.44 3.10 12.91
N ASP A 147 -3.67 3.26 12.44
CA ASP A 147 -4.70 2.23 12.56
C ASP A 147 -4.45 1.13 11.54
N ILE A 148 -4.61 -0.12 11.98
CA ILE A 148 -4.41 -1.31 11.14
C ILE A 148 -5.73 -2.05 11.02
N ILE A 149 -6.24 -2.14 9.79
CA ILE A 149 -7.46 -2.88 9.48
C ILE A 149 -7.06 -4.09 8.64
N ILE A 150 -7.45 -5.28 9.08
CA ILE A 150 -7.15 -6.55 8.42
C ILE A 150 -8.45 -7.17 7.92
N CYS A 151 -8.53 -7.49 6.64
CA CYS A 151 -9.55 -8.37 6.09
C CYS A 151 -8.95 -9.76 5.93
N ASP A 152 -9.43 -10.74 6.70
CA ASP A 152 -8.83 -12.09 6.82
C ASP A 152 -9.77 -13.18 6.29
N PRO A 153 -9.61 -13.59 5.01
CA PRO A 153 -10.46 -14.62 4.42
C PRO A 153 -10.09 -16.04 4.85
N GLU A 154 -8.94 -16.25 5.48
CA GLU A 154 -8.43 -17.56 5.87
C GLU A 154 -8.36 -17.78 7.39
N ALA A 155 -8.66 -16.76 8.19
CA ALA A 155 -8.57 -16.74 9.66
C ALA A 155 -7.16 -17.05 10.20
N GLU A 156 -6.13 -16.46 9.56
CA GLU A 156 -4.73 -16.67 9.92
C GLU A 156 -4.17 -15.66 10.93
N TYR A 157 -4.86 -14.52 11.12
CA TYR A 157 -4.33 -13.38 11.89
C TYR A 157 -4.81 -13.32 13.34
N PHE A 158 -5.76 -14.16 13.75
CA PHE A 158 -6.37 -14.16 15.08
C PHE A 158 -5.33 -14.10 16.22
N SER A 159 -4.36 -15.01 16.22
CA SER A 159 -3.35 -15.09 17.30
C SER A 159 -2.41 -13.88 17.35
N LEU A 160 -2.11 -13.27 16.21
CA LEU A 160 -1.33 -12.04 16.15
C LEU A 160 -2.11 -10.88 16.75
N VAL A 161 -3.34 -10.68 16.29
CA VAL A 161 -4.21 -9.59 16.72
C VAL A 161 -4.47 -9.68 18.23
N GLN A 162 -4.75 -10.87 18.73
CA GLN A 162 -4.95 -11.10 20.16
C GLN A 162 -3.71 -10.77 21.01
N ARG A 163 -2.50 -11.12 20.54
CA ARG A 163 -1.23 -10.80 21.23
C ARG A 163 -0.93 -9.32 21.29
N LEU A 164 -1.40 -8.56 20.31
CA LEU A 164 -1.24 -7.10 20.25
C LEU A 164 -2.42 -6.37 20.90
N ASN A 165 -3.30 -7.05 21.63
CA ASN A 165 -4.52 -6.52 22.24
C ASN A 165 -5.46 -5.84 21.21
N GLY A 166 -5.42 -6.31 19.97
CA GLY A 166 -6.33 -5.91 18.93
C GLY A 166 -7.69 -6.61 19.03
N GLN A 167 -8.62 -6.20 18.21
CA GLN A 167 -9.98 -6.72 18.16
C GLN A 167 -10.18 -7.62 16.93
N VAL A 168 -10.78 -8.78 17.13
CA VAL A 168 -11.20 -9.65 16.02
C VAL A 168 -12.71 -9.70 15.96
N ILE A 169 -13.25 -9.29 14.82
CA ILE A 169 -14.68 -9.30 14.51
C ILE A 169 -14.92 -10.43 13.51
N ARG A 170 -15.65 -11.45 13.93
CA ARG A 170 -15.99 -12.56 13.07
C ARG A 170 -17.31 -12.30 12.38
N LEU A 171 -17.28 -12.18 11.06
CA LEU A 171 -18.48 -12.13 10.24
C LEU A 171 -18.87 -13.56 9.82
N SER A 172 -20.02 -14.02 10.29
CA SER A 172 -20.52 -15.36 9.97
C SER A 172 -21.99 -15.29 9.54
N PRO A 173 -22.47 -16.26 8.73
CA PRO A 173 -23.88 -16.29 8.33
C PRO A 173 -24.84 -16.43 9.52
N THR A 174 -24.35 -16.95 10.65
CA THR A 174 -25.13 -17.09 11.89
C THR A 174 -25.11 -15.86 12.76
N GLY A 175 -24.37 -14.80 12.37
CA GLY A 175 -24.20 -13.59 13.17
C GLY A 175 -23.48 -13.79 14.50
N ARG A 176 -22.77 -14.91 14.69
CA ARG A 176 -22.09 -15.21 15.96
C ARG A 176 -20.59 -14.97 15.88
N GLY A 177 -20.07 -14.20 16.82
CA GLY A 177 -18.65 -13.97 17.00
C GLY A 177 -17.88 -15.18 17.56
N ILE A 178 -16.60 -14.96 17.85
CA ILE A 178 -15.72 -16.00 18.41
C ILE A 178 -16.16 -16.42 19.81
N ASP A 179 -16.69 -15.50 20.59
CA ASP A 179 -17.22 -15.70 21.95
C ASP A 179 -18.66 -16.26 21.97
N GLY A 180 -19.24 -16.56 20.81
CA GLY A 180 -20.60 -17.05 20.65
C GLY A 180 -21.68 -15.96 20.77
N LYS A 181 -21.31 -14.72 21.06
CA LYS A 181 -22.24 -13.59 21.12
C LYS A 181 -22.55 -13.07 19.72
N PRO A 182 -23.73 -12.43 19.53
CA PRO A 182 -24.04 -11.78 18.27
C PRO A 182 -23.02 -10.68 17.94
N GLN A 183 -22.51 -10.69 16.71
CA GLN A 183 -21.63 -9.64 16.16
C GLN A 183 -22.16 -9.22 14.79
N TYR A 184 -22.53 -7.94 14.68
CA TYR A 184 -23.10 -7.36 13.48
C TYR A 184 -22.37 -6.08 13.11
N VAL A 185 -22.21 -5.85 11.82
CA VAL A 185 -21.72 -4.60 11.22
C VAL A 185 -22.76 -4.13 10.22
N ASN A 186 -23.24 -2.93 10.41
CA ASN A 186 -24.26 -2.32 9.56
C ASN A 186 -23.61 -1.64 8.34
N PRO A 187 -23.83 -2.09 7.12
CA PRO A 187 -23.29 -1.44 5.92
C PRO A 187 -23.86 -0.04 5.71
N MET A 188 -24.98 0.28 6.38
CA MET A 188 -25.61 1.60 6.32
C MET A 188 -25.03 2.60 7.33
N ASP A 189 -24.10 2.24 8.19
CA ASP A 189 -23.49 3.20 9.13
C ASP A 189 -22.78 4.33 8.40
N ILE A 190 -22.99 5.57 8.84
CA ILE A 190 -22.39 6.77 8.29
C ILE A 190 -21.66 7.55 9.39
N ASN A 191 -20.46 8.01 9.09
CA ASN A 191 -19.71 8.91 9.95
C ASN A 191 -19.86 10.34 9.43
N LEU A 192 -20.52 11.19 10.20
CA LEU A 192 -20.75 12.60 9.85
C LEU A 192 -19.49 13.48 10.04
N ASN A 193 -18.47 12.98 10.76
CA ASN A 193 -17.25 13.71 11.05
C ASN A 193 -16.06 13.26 10.15
N TYR A 194 -16.34 12.73 8.97
CA TYR A 194 -15.32 12.13 8.13
C TYR A 194 -14.34 13.16 7.58
N SER A 195 -14.80 14.30 7.08
CA SER A 195 -13.99 15.48 6.77
C SER A 195 -14.89 16.73 6.65
N GLU A 196 -14.29 17.93 6.78
CA GLU A 196 -15.02 19.20 6.63
C GLU A 196 -15.43 19.49 5.18
N ASP A 197 -14.70 18.94 4.20
CA ASP A 197 -14.88 19.20 2.76
C ASP A 197 -15.72 18.14 2.04
N ASP A 198 -15.93 16.97 2.64
CA ASP A 198 -16.67 15.87 2.01
C ASP A 198 -18.16 15.89 2.39
N ASN A 199 -19.00 15.48 1.45
CA ASN A 199 -20.41 15.20 1.71
C ASN A 199 -20.57 13.74 2.15
N PRO A 200 -20.69 13.43 3.46
CA PRO A 200 -20.75 12.05 3.96
C PRO A 200 -21.90 11.25 3.33
N LEU A 201 -23.03 11.91 3.04
CA LEU A 201 -24.16 11.25 2.41
C LEU A 201 -23.87 10.87 0.95
N ALA A 202 -23.14 11.70 0.21
CA ALA A 202 -22.76 11.38 -1.16
C ALA A 202 -21.82 10.17 -1.22
N LEU A 203 -20.81 10.14 -0.34
CA LEU A 203 -19.90 8.99 -0.21
C LEU A 203 -20.65 7.71 0.18
N LYS A 204 -21.59 7.82 1.12
CA LYS A 204 -22.41 6.68 1.52
C LYS A 204 -23.36 6.24 0.39
N SER A 205 -23.93 7.16 -0.38
CA SER A 205 -24.76 6.83 -1.54
C SER A 205 -23.95 6.05 -2.60
N ASP A 206 -22.72 6.48 -2.89
CA ASP A 206 -21.83 5.79 -3.81
C ASP A 206 -21.47 4.37 -3.31
N PHE A 207 -21.19 4.23 -2.02
CA PHE A 207 -20.98 2.93 -1.40
C PHE A 207 -22.20 2.01 -1.54
N ILE A 208 -23.41 2.49 -1.26
CA ILE A 208 -24.66 1.72 -1.38
C ILE A 208 -24.97 1.37 -2.84
N LEU A 209 -24.67 2.27 -3.78
CA LEU A 209 -24.74 1.97 -5.22
C LEU A 209 -23.83 0.80 -5.58
N SER A 210 -22.58 0.82 -5.11
CA SER A 210 -21.62 -0.26 -5.33
C SER A 210 -22.07 -1.57 -4.69
N LEU A 211 -22.63 -1.54 -3.48
CA LEU A 211 -23.21 -2.69 -2.80
C LEU A 211 -24.36 -3.28 -3.60
N CYS A 212 -25.30 -2.45 -4.05
CA CYS A 212 -26.39 -2.88 -4.90
C CYS A 212 -25.91 -3.45 -6.24
N GLU A 213 -24.87 -2.89 -6.84
CA GLU A 213 -24.28 -3.41 -8.06
C GLU A 213 -23.68 -4.81 -7.87
N LEU A 214 -23.05 -5.07 -6.75
CA LEU A 214 -22.54 -6.41 -6.39
C LEU A 214 -23.65 -7.44 -6.22
N VAL A 215 -24.81 -7.03 -5.70
CA VAL A 215 -25.95 -7.91 -5.43
C VAL A 215 -26.78 -8.18 -6.70
N ILE A 216 -27.02 -7.15 -7.50
CA ILE A 216 -28.04 -7.11 -8.57
C ILE A 216 -27.41 -7.12 -9.96
N GLY A 217 -26.29 -6.43 -10.12
CA GLY A 217 -25.80 -5.90 -11.40
C GLY A 217 -25.44 -6.93 -12.47
N GLY A 218 -25.23 -8.19 -12.14
CA GLY A 218 -24.86 -9.21 -13.12
C GLY A 218 -23.64 -8.82 -13.98
N LYS A 219 -23.68 -9.13 -15.29
CA LYS A 219 -22.59 -8.76 -16.23
C LYS A 219 -22.69 -7.32 -16.77
N GLU A 220 -23.89 -6.74 -16.75
CA GLU A 220 -24.17 -5.42 -17.36
C GLU A 220 -24.14 -4.27 -16.34
N GLY A 221 -24.03 -4.58 -15.05
CA GLY A 221 -24.06 -3.58 -13.98
C GLY A 221 -25.46 -2.97 -13.77
N LEU A 222 -25.52 -1.90 -12.94
CA LEU A 222 -26.74 -1.13 -12.72
C LEU A 222 -27.01 -0.17 -13.88
N GLN A 223 -28.25 -0.17 -14.37
CA GLN A 223 -28.67 0.77 -15.38
C GLN A 223 -28.82 2.20 -14.78
N PRO A 224 -28.79 3.27 -15.61
CA PRO A 224 -28.91 4.65 -15.11
C PRO A 224 -30.16 4.91 -14.26
N VAL A 225 -31.29 4.27 -14.62
CA VAL A 225 -32.53 4.38 -13.83
C VAL A 225 -32.38 3.72 -12.47
N ASP A 226 -31.75 2.54 -12.40
CA ASP A 226 -31.47 1.85 -11.13
C ASP A 226 -30.67 2.73 -10.16
N LYS A 227 -29.63 3.38 -10.68
CA LYS A 227 -28.78 4.29 -9.90
C LYS A 227 -29.57 5.46 -9.33
N THR A 228 -30.46 6.05 -10.14
CA THR A 228 -31.32 7.16 -9.72
C THR A 228 -32.31 6.74 -8.61
N VAL A 229 -32.91 5.57 -8.77
CA VAL A 229 -33.87 5.00 -7.81
C VAL A 229 -33.18 4.70 -6.48
N ILE A 230 -32.00 4.06 -6.51
CA ILE A 230 -31.21 3.76 -5.31
C ILE A 230 -30.77 5.04 -4.61
N ASP A 231 -30.18 6.00 -5.33
CA ASP A 231 -29.73 7.27 -4.73
C ASP A 231 -30.86 8.06 -4.06
N ARG A 232 -32.04 8.07 -4.69
CA ARG A 232 -33.24 8.68 -4.10
C ARG A 232 -33.67 7.97 -2.81
N ALA A 233 -33.68 6.63 -2.83
CA ALA A 233 -34.01 5.84 -1.64
C ALA A 233 -33.02 6.09 -0.50
N VAL A 234 -31.73 6.10 -0.79
CA VAL A 234 -30.67 6.39 0.19
C VAL A 234 -30.91 7.77 0.83
N ARG A 235 -31.11 8.81 0.03
CA ARG A 235 -31.36 10.16 0.56
C ARG A 235 -32.61 10.22 1.44
N ASN A 236 -33.68 9.53 1.09
CA ASN A 236 -34.91 9.49 1.87
C ASN A 236 -34.71 8.78 3.21
N VAL A 237 -34.03 7.63 3.21
CA VAL A 237 -33.80 6.82 4.42
C VAL A 237 -32.92 7.54 5.43
N TYR A 238 -31.91 8.31 4.97
CA TYR A 238 -31.04 9.06 5.88
C TYR A 238 -31.61 10.38 6.36
N ARG A 239 -32.70 10.89 5.78
CA ARG A 239 -33.31 12.18 6.17
C ARG A 239 -33.65 12.29 7.66
N PRO A 240 -34.26 11.28 8.30
CA PRO A 240 -34.56 11.36 9.76
C PRO A 240 -33.29 11.41 10.61
N PHE A 241 -32.26 10.64 10.23
CA PHE A 241 -30.96 10.62 10.92
C PHE A 241 -30.20 11.93 10.77
N LEU A 242 -30.19 12.53 9.57
CA LEU A 242 -29.52 13.80 9.32
C LEU A 242 -30.18 14.98 9.99
N ALA A 243 -31.52 14.91 10.21
CA ALA A 243 -32.25 15.95 10.92
C ALA A 243 -31.98 15.94 12.44
N ASP A 244 -31.73 14.75 13.00
CA ASP A 244 -31.45 14.57 14.43
C ASP A 244 -30.54 13.32 14.56
N PRO A 245 -29.18 13.51 14.55
CA PRO A 245 -28.24 12.43 14.59
C PRO A 245 -28.27 11.66 15.91
N ASP A 246 -29.02 10.58 15.92
CA ASP A 246 -29.16 9.64 17.03
C ASP A 246 -28.78 8.22 16.53
N PRO A 247 -27.87 7.49 17.18
CA PRO A 247 -27.55 6.11 16.82
C PRO A 247 -28.79 5.20 16.70
N ALA A 248 -29.86 5.50 17.48
CA ALA A 248 -31.12 4.78 17.39
C ALA A 248 -31.88 5.03 16.07
N LYS A 249 -31.58 6.10 15.35
CA LYS A 249 -32.17 6.47 14.04
C LYS A 249 -31.32 6.07 12.86
N MET A 250 -30.14 5.47 13.12
CA MET A 250 -29.28 4.97 12.05
C MET A 250 -30.03 3.95 11.21
N PRO A 251 -30.13 4.14 9.88
CA PRO A 251 -30.85 3.21 9.03
C PRO A 251 -30.11 1.87 8.91
N ILE A 252 -30.87 0.84 8.59
CA ILE A 252 -30.37 -0.52 8.24
C ILE A 252 -30.81 -0.88 6.82
N LEU A 253 -30.34 -2.00 6.29
CA LEU A 253 -30.73 -2.46 4.93
C LEU A 253 -32.25 -2.64 4.78
N GLY A 254 -32.94 -3.02 5.85
CA GLY A 254 -34.40 -3.13 5.87
C GLY A 254 -35.09 -1.82 5.57
N ASP A 255 -34.60 -0.69 6.11
CA ASP A 255 -35.16 0.62 5.84
C ASP A 255 -35.00 1.03 4.38
N LEU A 256 -33.86 0.67 3.77
CA LEU A 256 -33.62 0.88 2.33
C LEU A 256 -34.57 0.01 1.48
N TYR A 257 -34.76 -1.25 1.86
CA TYR A 257 -35.69 -2.17 1.21
C TYR A 257 -37.11 -1.63 1.22
N ASP A 258 -37.60 -1.21 2.39
CA ASP A 258 -38.94 -0.65 2.55
C ASP A 258 -39.14 0.64 1.75
N GLU A 259 -38.14 1.48 1.69
CA GLU A 259 -38.18 2.72 0.89
C GLU A 259 -38.17 2.44 -0.62
N LEU A 260 -37.45 1.42 -1.07
CA LEU A 260 -37.50 0.98 -2.46
C LEU A 260 -38.89 0.46 -2.84
N LEU A 261 -39.54 -0.30 -1.98
CA LEU A 261 -40.91 -0.79 -2.22
C LEU A 261 -41.95 0.32 -2.31
N ARG A 262 -41.70 1.51 -1.71
CA ARG A 262 -42.59 2.67 -1.78
C ARG A 262 -42.48 3.44 -3.09
N GLN A 263 -41.42 3.24 -3.85
CA GLN A 263 -41.20 3.93 -5.10
C GLN A 263 -42.04 3.31 -6.23
N PRO A 264 -42.59 4.11 -7.16
CA PRO A 264 -43.52 3.62 -8.18
C PRO A 264 -42.81 2.92 -9.36
N GLU A 265 -41.51 3.06 -9.50
CA GLU A 265 -40.76 2.52 -10.63
C GLU A 265 -40.61 0.99 -10.52
N PRO A 266 -40.81 0.22 -11.61
CA PRO A 266 -40.66 -1.23 -11.59
C PRO A 266 -39.24 -1.67 -11.28
N GLU A 267 -38.24 -0.83 -11.58
CA GLU A 267 -36.84 -1.03 -11.22
C GLU A 267 -36.66 -1.07 -9.71
N ALA A 268 -37.38 -0.24 -8.95
CA ALA A 268 -37.32 -0.22 -7.50
C ALA A 268 -37.79 -1.57 -6.91
N ALA A 269 -38.90 -2.10 -7.40
CA ALA A 269 -39.40 -3.41 -6.98
C ALA A 269 -38.43 -4.54 -7.32
N ARG A 270 -37.77 -4.47 -8.49
CA ARG A 270 -36.75 -5.44 -8.90
C ARG A 270 -35.51 -5.38 -7.99
N ILE A 271 -35.07 -4.18 -7.63
CA ILE A 271 -33.94 -3.96 -6.72
C ILE A 271 -34.28 -4.48 -5.32
N ALA A 272 -35.48 -4.13 -4.81
CA ALA A 272 -35.97 -4.62 -3.52
C ALA A 272 -36.00 -6.16 -3.50
N ALA A 273 -36.57 -6.81 -4.51
CA ALA A 273 -36.63 -8.26 -4.59
C ALA A 273 -35.23 -8.92 -4.55
N ALA A 274 -34.22 -8.29 -5.14
CA ALA A 274 -32.83 -8.78 -5.08
C ALA A 274 -32.18 -8.57 -3.68
N LEU A 275 -32.57 -7.53 -2.95
CA LEU A 275 -32.10 -7.26 -1.58
C LEU A 275 -32.84 -8.12 -0.53
N GLU A 276 -34.02 -8.66 -0.82
CA GLU A 276 -34.84 -9.42 0.13
C GLU A 276 -34.07 -10.57 0.79
N LEU A 277 -33.18 -11.24 0.04
CA LEU A 277 -32.33 -12.30 0.57
C LEU A 277 -31.44 -11.82 1.73
N TYR A 278 -31.02 -10.58 1.70
CA TYR A 278 -30.13 -9.97 2.69
C TYR A 278 -30.87 -9.20 3.78
N VAL A 279 -32.15 -8.97 3.63
CA VAL A 279 -33.00 -8.23 4.60
C VAL A 279 -33.80 -9.20 5.46
N SER A 280 -34.62 -10.03 4.85
CA SER A 280 -35.55 -10.98 5.53
C SER A 280 -35.19 -12.44 5.24
N GLY A 281 -34.33 -12.70 4.25
CA GLY A 281 -33.91 -14.04 3.86
C GLY A 281 -32.82 -14.64 4.74
N SER A 282 -32.24 -15.74 4.28
CA SER A 282 -31.23 -16.52 5.02
C SER A 282 -29.87 -15.85 5.16
N LEU A 283 -29.62 -14.71 4.51
CA LEU A 283 -28.37 -13.97 4.52
C LEU A 283 -28.49 -12.62 5.20
N ASN A 284 -29.39 -12.46 6.17
CA ASN A 284 -29.74 -11.20 6.82
C ASN A 284 -28.74 -10.69 7.87
N VAL A 285 -27.54 -11.26 7.92
CA VAL A 285 -26.49 -10.88 8.90
C VAL A 285 -26.08 -9.40 8.83
N PHE A 286 -26.27 -8.76 7.69
CA PHE A 286 -26.00 -7.34 7.48
C PHE A 286 -27.22 -6.43 7.68
N ASN A 287 -28.39 -7.00 8.05
CA ASN A 287 -29.60 -6.22 8.34
C ASN A 287 -29.79 -6.01 9.84
N HIS A 288 -28.72 -5.64 10.53
CA HIS A 288 -28.72 -5.34 11.96
C HIS A 288 -27.89 -4.09 12.21
N ARG A 289 -28.18 -3.40 13.30
CA ARG A 289 -27.34 -2.29 13.76
C ARG A 289 -26.00 -2.81 14.25
N THR A 290 -24.94 -2.04 14.01
CA THR A 290 -23.60 -2.37 14.52
C THR A 290 -23.64 -2.47 16.04
N ASN A 291 -23.15 -3.57 16.56
CA ASN A 291 -23.04 -3.86 17.98
C ASN A 291 -21.61 -4.21 18.41
N VAL A 292 -20.64 -4.01 17.51
CA VAL A 292 -19.21 -4.18 17.77
C VAL A 292 -18.56 -2.80 17.87
N GLU A 293 -17.60 -2.68 18.79
CA GLU A 293 -16.80 -1.47 18.90
C GLU A 293 -15.68 -1.51 17.86
N LEU A 294 -15.45 -0.39 17.16
CA LEU A 294 -14.44 -0.25 16.12
C LEU A 294 -13.34 0.76 16.50
N SER A 295 -13.21 1.06 17.80
CA SER A 295 -12.27 2.07 18.31
C SER A 295 -10.84 1.56 18.50
N ASN A 296 -10.59 0.26 18.30
CA ASN A 296 -9.27 -0.32 18.49
C ASN A 296 -8.36 0.01 17.29
N ARG A 297 -7.11 0.36 17.54
CA ARG A 297 -6.09 0.61 16.51
C ARG A 297 -5.80 -0.61 15.62
N LEU A 298 -6.05 -1.81 16.11
CA LEU A 298 -5.83 -3.05 15.36
C LEU A 298 -7.13 -3.85 15.31
N VAL A 299 -7.80 -3.82 14.16
CA VAL A 299 -9.07 -4.51 13.94
C VAL A 299 -8.89 -5.54 12.83
N CYS A 300 -9.33 -6.77 13.07
CA CYS A 300 -9.33 -7.85 12.10
C CYS A 300 -10.75 -8.34 11.84
N PHE A 301 -11.19 -8.28 10.60
CA PHE A 301 -12.44 -8.86 10.14
C PHE A 301 -12.17 -10.29 9.64
N ASP A 302 -12.53 -11.29 10.44
CA ASP A 302 -12.50 -12.71 10.04
C ASP A 302 -13.73 -13.00 9.19
N ILE A 303 -13.53 -13.13 7.89
CA ILE A 303 -14.58 -13.41 6.89
C ILE A 303 -14.52 -14.85 6.36
N LYS A 304 -13.78 -15.73 6.99
CA LYS A 304 -13.60 -17.14 6.54
C LYS A 304 -14.91 -17.88 6.43
N GLN A 305 -15.81 -17.66 7.38
CA GLN A 305 -17.10 -18.35 7.43
C GLN A 305 -18.16 -17.75 6.51
N LEU A 306 -17.92 -16.56 5.94
CA LEU A 306 -18.82 -16.00 4.95
C LEU A 306 -18.81 -16.88 3.69
N GLY A 307 -19.96 -17.44 3.32
CA GLY A 307 -20.14 -18.17 2.08
C GLY A 307 -19.90 -17.27 0.84
N LYS A 308 -19.77 -17.87 -0.34
CA LYS A 308 -19.46 -17.17 -1.60
C LYS A 308 -20.36 -15.95 -1.88
N GLN A 309 -21.63 -16.02 -1.49
CA GLN A 309 -22.59 -14.91 -1.69
C GLN A 309 -22.36 -13.76 -0.73
N LEU A 310 -22.10 -14.02 0.55
CA LEU A 310 -21.84 -13.01 1.55
C LEU A 310 -20.42 -12.41 1.43
N LYS A 311 -19.43 -13.16 0.92
CA LYS A 311 -18.08 -12.64 0.65
C LYS A 311 -18.05 -11.50 -0.37
N LYS A 312 -19.13 -11.29 -1.13
CA LYS A 312 -19.26 -10.14 -2.02
C LYS A 312 -19.60 -8.85 -1.27
N LEU A 313 -20.23 -8.96 -0.09
CA LEU A 313 -20.67 -7.84 0.74
C LEU A 313 -19.73 -7.55 1.92
N GLY A 314 -19.01 -8.54 2.39
CA GLY A 314 -18.03 -8.45 3.48
C GLY A 314 -16.60 -8.22 2.95
#